data_62872d0dec887cfd38c188afe6aa9f3b
#
_entry.id   62872d0dec887cfd38c188afe6aa9f3b
#
_cell.length_a   1.000
_cell.length_b   1.000
_cell.length_c   1.000
_cell.angle_alpha   90.00
_cell.angle_beta   90.00
_cell.angle_gamma   90.00
#
_symmetry.space_group_name_H-M   'P 1'
#
loop_
_entity.id
_entity.type
_entity.pdbx_description
1 polymer ?
#
loop_
_entity_poly.entity_id
_entity_poly.type
_entity_poly.pdbx_seq_one_letter_code
_entity_poly.pdbx_strand_id
1 'polypeptide(L)'
;MRSLFELSFPELIFHAQQIHRLHFDPTEVQMSTLISIKTGGCPEDCAYCPQSVHYDTGVKAEKLMRVDAVIAEAQAARRAGASRFCMGAAWREPKDRDLDKVCEMVAGVKAVGLETCATLGMLTQHQARRLQAAGLDYYNHNLDTSPEYYGAIITTLSLIHI
;
A
#
# COMPACT_ATOMS: atom_id res chain seq x y z
N MET A 1 -4.56 -7.74 -24.08
CA MET A 1 -5.44 -7.47 -22.93
C MET A 1 -6.92 -7.36 -23.31
N ARG A 2 -7.32 -6.57 -24.33
CA ARG A 2 -8.76 -6.46 -24.72
C ARG A 2 -9.43 -7.80 -24.97
N SER A 3 -8.74 -8.73 -25.65
CA SER A 3 -9.26 -10.06 -25.92
C SER A 3 -9.64 -10.89 -24.67
N LEU A 4 -9.04 -10.61 -23.52
CA LEU A 4 -9.42 -11.29 -22.27
C LEU A 4 -10.80 -10.89 -21.78
N PHE A 5 -11.23 -9.66 -22.06
CA PHE A 5 -12.58 -9.17 -21.69
C PHE A 5 -13.69 -9.74 -22.58
N GLU A 6 -13.31 -10.30 -23.72
CA GLU A 6 -14.24 -10.94 -24.67
C GLU A 6 -14.46 -12.43 -24.37
N LEU A 7 -13.64 -13.01 -23.49
CA LEU A 7 -13.78 -14.41 -23.07
C LEU A 7 -14.98 -14.59 -22.15
N SER A 8 -15.60 -15.77 -22.26
CA SER A 8 -16.56 -16.18 -21.24
C SER A 8 -15.85 -16.37 -19.90
N PHE A 9 -16.55 -16.15 -18.78
CA PHE A 9 -15.95 -16.26 -17.45
C PHE A 9 -15.30 -17.63 -17.19
N PRO A 10 -15.89 -18.77 -17.57
CA PRO A 10 -15.23 -20.08 -17.44
C PRO A 10 -13.90 -20.19 -18.20
N GLU A 11 -13.84 -19.67 -19.41
CA GLU A 11 -12.60 -19.67 -20.22
C GLU A 11 -11.53 -18.76 -19.58
N LEU A 12 -11.93 -17.60 -19.10
CA LEU A 12 -11.00 -16.68 -18.40
C LEU A 12 -10.39 -17.35 -17.17
N ILE A 13 -11.19 -18.02 -16.33
CA ILE A 13 -10.74 -18.76 -15.14
C ILE A 13 -9.82 -19.91 -15.54
N PHE A 14 -10.16 -20.65 -16.60
CA PHE A 14 -9.34 -21.76 -17.07
C PHE A 14 -7.95 -21.27 -17.50
N HIS A 15 -7.88 -20.21 -18.31
CA HIS A 15 -6.60 -19.62 -18.73
C HIS A 15 -5.81 -19.06 -17.54
N ALA A 16 -6.47 -18.39 -16.61
CA ALA A 16 -5.83 -17.88 -15.40
C ALA A 16 -5.20 -19.02 -14.57
N GLN A 17 -5.93 -20.14 -14.39
CA GLN A 17 -5.42 -21.31 -13.69
C GLN A 17 -4.27 -22.01 -14.41
N GLN A 18 -4.29 -22.08 -15.73
CA GLN A 18 -3.17 -22.63 -16.50
C GLN A 18 -1.89 -21.83 -16.25
N ILE A 19 -1.96 -20.49 -16.37
CA ILE A 19 -0.81 -19.61 -16.14
C ILE A 19 -0.36 -19.67 -14.67
N HIS A 20 -1.31 -19.64 -13.73
CA HIS A 20 -0.99 -19.72 -12.30
C HIS A 20 -0.17 -20.98 -11.98
N ARG A 21 -0.61 -22.15 -12.44
CA ARG A 21 0.07 -23.44 -12.19
C ARG A 21 1.42 -23.59 -12.86
N LEU A 22 1.70 -22.80 -13.92
CA LEU A 22 3.02 -22.78 -14.58
C LEU A 22 4.08 -22.02 -13.77
N HIS A 23 3.66 -21.05 -12.94
CA HIS A 23 4.55 -20.09 -12.31
C HIS A 23 4.50 -20.10 -10.77
N PHE A 24 3.45 -20.66 -10.17
CA PHE A 24 3.20 -20.63 -8.73
C PHE A 24 2.67 -21.97 -8.23
N ASP A 25 2.83 -22.24 -6.94
CA ASP A 25 2.14 -23.35 -6.27
C ASP A 25 0.64 -23.02 -6.22
N PRO A 26 -0.24 -23.85 -6.84
CA PRO A 26 -1.67 -23.57 -6.90
C PRO A 26 -2.38 -23.69 -5.54
N THR A 27 -1.72 -24.23 -4.53
CA THR A 27 -2.25 -24.39 -3.17
C THR A 27 -1.77 -23.34 -2.19
N GLU A 28 -0.81 -22.51 -2.60
CA GLU A 28 -0.27 -21.42 -1.78
C GLU A 28 -1.10 -20.14 -1.95
N VAL A 29 -1.55 -19.59 -0.82
CA VAL A 29 -2.26 -18.30 -0.77
C VAL A 29 -1.51 -17.35 0.14
N GLN A 30 -1.01 -16.23 -0.40
CA GLN A 30 -0.39 -15.20 0.41
C GLN A 30 -1.43 -14.44 1.22
N MET A 31 -1.30 -14.47 2.54
CA MET A 31 -2.13 -13.70 3.46
C MET A 31 -1.43 -12.38 3.81
N SER A 32 -2.10 -11.27 3.50
CA SER A 32 -1.60 -9.92 3.79
C SER A 32 -2.49 -9.23 4.80
N THR A 33 -1.89 -8.54 5.76
CA THR A 33 -2.58 -7.65 6.70
C THR A 33 -2.18 -6.22 6.40
N LEU A 34 -3.16 -5.31 6.38
CA LEU A 34 -2.95 -3.86 6.19
C LEU A 34 -3.27 -3.11 7.48
N ILE A 35 -2.40 -2.16 7.83
CA ILE A 35 -2.63 -1.20 8.91
C ILE A 35 -2.47 0.23 8.41
N SER A 36 -3.31 1.15 8.90
CA SER A 36 -3.09 2.59 8.73
C SER A 36 -2.15 3.07 9.83
N ILE A 37 -0.90 3.36 9.50
CA ILE A 37 0.07 3.89 10.46
C ILE A 37 -0.10 5.40 10.68
N LYS A 38 -0.82 6.09 9.79
CA LYS A 38 -1.23 7.48 9.92
C LYS A 38 -2.54 7.70 9.18
N THR A 39 -3.61 7.95 9.91
CA THR A 39 -4.97 8.09 9.41
C THR A 39 -5.35 9.55 9.24
N GLY A 40 -6.11 9.87 8.18
CA GLY A 40 -6.72 11.17 7.93
C GLY A 40 -5.76 12.32 7.68
N GLY A 41 -6.31 13.46 7.29
CA GLY A 41 -5.54 14.68 7.06
C GLY A 41 -4.62 14.64 5.83
N CYS A 42 -4.94 13.84 4.82
CA CYS A 42 -4.25 13.85 3.54
C CYS A 42 -4.62 15.13 2.77
N PRO A 43 -3.65 15.90 2.25
CA PRO A 43 -3.93 17.13 1.53
C PRO A 43 -4.45 16.92 0.09
N GLU A 44 -4.51 15.68 -0.39
CA GLU A 44 -4.98 15.36 -1.72
C GLU A 44 -6.51 15.28 -1.77
N ASP A 45 -7.08 15.61 -2.94
CA ASP A 45 -8.52 15.68 -3.18
C ASP A 45 -9.12 14.46 -3.88
N CYS A 46 -8.47 13.30 -3.78
CA CYS A 46 -8.96 12.05 -4.38
C CYS A 46 -10.42 11.81 -4.00
N ALA A 47 -11.36 11.91 -4.96
CA ALA A 47 -12.79 11.97 -4.71
C ALA A 47 -13.40 10.71 -4.04
N TYR A 48 -12.71 9.59 -4.08
CA TYR A 48 -13.13 8.33 -3.45
C TYR A 48 -12.49 8.10 -2.07
N CYS A 49 -11.50 8.94 -1.68
CA CYS A 49 -10.65 8.65 -0.52
C CYS A 49 -11.17 9.32 0.75
N PRO A 50 -11.55 8.55 1.79
CA PRO A 50 -12.04 9.13 3.04
C PRO A 50 -10.94 9.77 3.89
N GLN A 51 -9.67 9.66 3.50
CA GLN A 51 -8.52 10.22 4.21
C GLN A 51 -8.27 11.70 3.88
N SER A 52 -8.91 12.20 2.82
CA SER A 52 -8.75 13.57 2.31
C SER A 52 -9.29 14.61 3.29
N VAL A 53 -8.61 15.78 3.37
CA VAL A 53 -9.11 16.95 4.11
C VAL A 53 -10.20 17.72 3.34
N HIS A 54 -10.38 17.41 2.06
CA HIS A 54 -11.35 18.10 1.20
C HIS A 54 -12.78 17.61 1.38
N TYR A 55 -12.98 16.47 2.06
CA TYR A 55 -14.29 15.86 2.24
C TYR A 55 -14.58 15.59 3.72
N ASP A 56 -15.80 15.92 4.15
CA ASP A 56 -16.28 15.58 5.49
C ASP A 56 -16.76 14.13 5.53
N THR A 57 -15.84 13.23 5.85
CA THR A 57 -16.08 11.78 5.90
C THR A 57 -16.18 11.25 7.33
N GLY A 58 -16.06 12.14 8.33
CA GLY A 58 -15.98 11.75 9.75
C GLY A 58 -14.63 11.15 10.17
N VAL A 59 -13.69 10.93 9.23
CA VAL A 59 -12.35 10.43 9.54
C VAL A 59 -11.51 11.53 10.17
N LYS A 60 -11.08 11.32 11.40
CA LYS A 60 -10.22 12.28 12.12
C LYS A 60 -8.76 12.09 11.76
N ALA A 61 -8.04 13.22 11.62
CA ALA A 61 -6.60 13.20 11.43
C ALA A 61 -5.88 12.74 12.71
N GLU A 62 -5.07 11.69 12.56
CA GLU A 62 -4.27 11.12 13.64
C GLU A 62 -2.78 11.39 13.43
N LYS A 63 -2.01 11.29 14.48
CA LYS A 63 -0.54 11.30 14.40
C LYS A 63 -0.02 9.96 13.89
N LEU A 64 1.22 9.98 13.39
CA LEU A 64 1.93 8.73 13.07
C LEU A 64 1.96 7.81 14.30
N MET A 65 1.61 6.56 14.11
CA MET A 65 1.65 5.53 15.15
C MET A 65 3.05 5.41 15.76
N ARG A 66 3.12 4.90 16.97
CA ARG A 66 4.39 4.56 17.61
C ARG A 66 4.96 3.28 17.00
N VAL A 67 6.26 3.19 16.90
CA VAL A 67 6.97 2.03 16.33
C VAL A 67 6.62 0.74 17.07
N ASP A 68 6.62 0.77 18.40
CA ASP A 68 6.29 -0.38 19.24
C ASP A 68 4.85 -0.89 19.01
N ALA A 69 3.89 0.01 18.80
CA ALA A 69 2.51 -0.35 18.49
C ALA A 69 2.40 -1.05 17.13
N VAL A 70 3.09 -0.54 16.10
CA VAL A 70 3.12 -1.17 14.77
C VAL A 70 3.75 -2.56 14.83
N ILE A 71 4.83 -2.74 15.58
CA ILE A 71 5.48 -4.04 15.76
C ILE A 71 4.56 -5.02 16.49
N ALA A 72 3.80 -4.57 17.50
CA ALA A 72 2.83 -5.40 18.19
C ALA A 72 1.71 -5.91 17.26
N GLU A 73 1.20 -5.04 16.37
CA GLU A 73 0.22 -5.41 15.33
C GLU A 73 0.83 -6.39 14.32
N ALA A 74 2.07 -6.18 13.89
CA ALA A 74 2.76 -7.11 13.00
C ALA A 74 2.94 -8.50 13.63
N GLN A 75 3.27 -8.58 14.93
CA GLN A 75 3.34 -9.83 15.66
C GLN A 75 1.97 -10.52 15.75
N ALA A 76 0.89 -9.77 15.97
CA ALA A 76 -0.47 -10.29 15.98
C ALA A 76 -0.85 -10.83 14.59
N ALA A 77 -0.56 -10.09 13.51
CA ALA A 77 -0.77 -10.53 12.13
C ALA A 77 -0.01 -11.84 11.82
N ARG A 78 1.26 -11.92 12.23
CA ARG A 78 2.08 -13.14 12.08
C ARG A 78 1.45 -14.35 12.77
N ARG A 79 1.00 -14.17 14.02
CA ARG A 79 0.30 -15.25 14.76
C ARG A 79 -1.01 -15.67 14.09
N ALA A 80 -1.69 -14.74 13.40
CA ALA A 80 -2.90 -15.01 12.63
C ALA A 80 -2.62 -15.67 11.25
N GLY A 81 -1.35 -15.91 10.90
CA GLY A 81 -0.96 -16.57 9.66
C GLY A 81 -0.61 -15.64 8.50
N ALA A 82 -0.53 -14.34 8.72
CA ALA A 82 -0.07 -13.42 7.66
C ALA A 82 1.39 -13.71 7.30
N SER A 83 1.70 -13.59 6.01
CA SER A 83 3.06 -13.64 5.46
C SER A 83 3.56 -12.26 5.03
N ARG A 84 2.63 -11.29 4.82
CA ARG A 84 2.94 -9.90 4.46
C ARG A 84 2.21 -8.92 5.37
N PHE A 85 2.90 -7.84 5.71
CA PHE A 85 2.35 -6.74 6.49
C PHE A 85 2.49 -5.42 5.73
N CYS A 86 1.36 -4.80 5.40
CA CYS A 86 1.27 -3.56 4.65
C CYS A 86 1.02 -2.38 5.59
N MET A 87 1.75 -1.29 5.39
CA MET A 87 1.67 -0.06 6.18
C MET A 87 1.25 1.10 5.30
N GLY A 88 0.05 1.64 5.51
CA GLY A 88 -0.48 2.79 4.78
C GLY A 88 -0.40 4.06 5.61
N ALA A 89 -0.08 5.19 4.98
CA ALA A 89 -0.14 6.51 5.61
C ALA A 89 -0.84 7.52 4.71
N ALA A 90 -1.75 8.29 5.28
CA ALA A 90 -2.50 9.35 4.61
C ALA A 90 -1.61 10.59 4.42
N TRP A 91 -0.65 10.50 3.49
CA TRP A 91 0.28 11.55 3.12
C TRP A 91 0.29 11.80 1.61
N ARG A 92 0.56 13.04 1.22
CA ARG A 92 1.05 13.34 -0.13
C ARG A 92 2.47 12.79 -0.31
N GLU A 93 3.33 13.06 0.68
CA GLU A 93 4.72 12.61 0.77
C GLU A 93 5.15 12.54 2.24
N PRO A 94 6.01 11.61 2.63
CA PRO A 94 6.53 11.57 3.99
C PRO A 94 7.55 12.70 4.22
N LYS A 95 7.51 13.32 5.40
CA LYS A 95 8.60 14.20 5.86
C LYS A 95 9.76 13.34 6.35
N ASP A 96 11.00 13.77 6.15
CA ASP A 96 12.19 12.98 6.52
C ASP A 96 12.22 12.59 8.01
N ARG A 97 11.78 13.49 8.90
CA ARG A 97 11.66 13.19 10.36
C ARG A 97 10.66 12.07 10.68
N ASP A 98 9.63 11.91 9.86
CA ASP A 98 8.62 10.86 10.01
C ASP A 98 9.09 9.57 9.33
N LEU A 99 9.87 9.71 8.24
CA LEU A 99 10.47 8.59 7.53
C LEU A 99 11.47 7.79 8.40
N ASP A 100 12.19 8.45 9.32
CA ASP A 100 13.06 7.76 10.28
C ASP A 100 12.28 6.69 11.05
N LYS A 101 11.12 7.07 11.60
CA LYS A 101 10.23 6.15 12.33
C LYS A 101 9.67 5.06 11.43
N VAL A 102 9.33 5.40 10.17
CA VAL A 102 8.84 4.39 9.22
C VAL A 102 9.93 3.38 8.88
N CYS A 103 11.18 3.80 8.73
CA CYS A 103 12.30 2.88 8.55
C CYS A 103 12.48 1.95 9.77
N GLU A 104 12.31 2.46 11.00
CA GLU A 104 12.32 1.62 12.21
C GLU A 104 11.15 0.63 12.21
N MET A 105 9.94 1.05 11.79
CA MET A 105 8.78 0.15 11.64
C MET A 105 9.07 -0.95 10.62
N VAL A 106 9.60 -0.60 9.45
CA VAL A 106 9.97 -1.58 8.40
C VAL A 106 10.97 -2.61 8.95
N ALA A 107 12.06 -2.15 9.57
CA ALA A 107 13.05 -3.04 10.14
C ALA A 107 12.46 -3.95 11.24
N GLY A 108 11.58 -3.40 12.09
CA GLY A 108 10.89 -4.16 13.12
C GLY A 108 9.94 -5.22 12.55
N VAL A 109 9.17 -4.92 11.52
CA VAL A 109 8.29 -5.85 10.83
C VAL A 109 9.09 -6.96 10.15
N LYS A 110 10.22 -6.63 9.52
CA LYS A 110 11.17 -7.63 8.97
C LYS A 110 11.70 -8.57 10.05
N ALA A 111 12.05 -8.04 11.21
CA ALA A 111 12.55 -8.85 12.33
C ALA A 111 11.47 -9.82 12.88
N VAL A 112 10.17 -9.52 12.72
CA VAL A 112 9.07 -10.44 13.00
C VAL A 112 9.02 -11.59 11.97
N GLY A 113 9.68 -11.46 10.81
CA GLY A 113 9.70 -12.46 9.74
C GLY A 113 8.54 -12.33 8.75
N LEU A 114 8.02 -11.11 8.57
CA LEU A 114 7.01 -10.77 7.56
C LEU A 114 7.66 -10.06 6.36
N GLU A 115 7.10 -10.25 5.18
CA GLU A 115 7.33 -9.34 4.08
C GLU A 115 6.71 -7.98 4.41
N THR A 116 7.37 -6.92 3.98
CA THR A 116 6.93 -5.54 4.22
C THR A 116 6.42 -4.87 2.96
N CYS A 117 5.30 -4.19 3.07
CA CYS A 117 4.76 -3.34 2.02
C CYS A 117 4.41 -1.96 2.61
N ALA A 118 4.64 -0.91 1.85
CA ALA A 118 4.31 0.44 2.29
C ALA A 118 3.62 1.26 1.20
N THR A 119 2.67 2.10 1.60
CA THR A 119 2.00 3.13 0.79
C THR A 119 2.07 4.44 1.55
N LEU A 120 2.99 5.32 1.15
CA LEU A 120 3.32 6.54 1.90
C LEU A 120 3.14 7.82 1.06
N GLY A 121 2.53 7.71 -0.12
CA GLY A 121 2.47 8.79 -1.10
C GLY A 121 3.72 8.84 -1.98
N MET A 122 4.08 10.01 -2.47
CA MET A 122 5.24 10.20 -3.34
C MET A 122 6.55 10.07 -2.57
N LEU A 123 7.55 9.46 -3.18
CA LEU A 123 8.90 9.34 -2.60
C LEU A 123 9.93 10.04 -3.46
N THR A 124 10.87 10.72 -2.83
CA THR A 124 12.13 11.06 -3.48
C THR A 124 13.01 9.83 -3.62
N GLN A 125 13.97 9.87 -4.55
CA GLN A 125 14.95 8.79 -4.71
C GLN A 125 15.71 8.50 -3.42
N HIS A 126 16.05 9.53 -2.64
CA HIS A 126 16.71 9.39 -1.35
C HIS A 126 15.84 8.62 -0.35
N GLN A 127 14.56 8.97 -0.24
CA GLN A 127 13.61 8.30 0.66
C GLN A 127 13.38 6.84 0.25
N ALA A 128 13.25 6.55 -1.05
CA ALA A 128 13.12 5.19 -1.56
C ALA A 128 14.34 4.32 -1.19
N ARG A 129 15.57 4.85 -1.34
CA ARG A 129 16.80 4.14 -0.94
C ARG A 129 16.86 3.88 0.57
N ARG A 130 16.39 4.81 1.39
CA ARG A 130 16.33 4.63 2.84
C ARG A 130 15.38 3.52 3.25
N LEU A 131 14.18 3.48 2.66
CA LEU A 131 13.21 2.41 2.89
C LEU A 131 13.74 1.05 2.43
N GLN A 132 14.39 1.00 1.26
CA GLN A 132 15.07 -0.21 0.77
C GLN A 132 16.14 -0.67 1.75
N ALA A 133 16.99 0.23 2.23
CA ALA A 133 18.05 -0.09 3.21
C ALA A 133 17.47 -0.58 4.55
N ALA A 134 16.29 -0.11 4.95
CA ALA A 134 15.56 -0.59 6.12
C ALA A 134 14.92 -1.98 5.92
N GLY A 135 14.91 -2.52 4.69
CA GLY A 135 14.39 -3.84 4.35
C GLY A 135 12.98 -3.84 3.77
N LEU A 136 12.50 -2.72 3.22
CA LEU A 136 11.21 -2.68 2.53
C LEU A 136 11.24 -3.55 1.28
N ASP A 137 10.30 -4.51 1.18
CA ASP A 137 10.20 -5.42 0.04
C ASP A 137 9.37 -4.83 -1.10
N TYR A 138 8.25 -4.17 -0.77
CA TYR A 138 7.30 -3.64 -1.75
C TYR A 138 6.88 -2.22 -1.43
N TYR A 139 6.85 -1.38 -2.45
CA TYR A 139 6.24 -0.06 -2.36
C TYR A 139 5.03 0.02 -3.29
N ASN A 140 3.90 0.46 -2.76
CA ASN A 140 2.68 0.65 -3.53
C ASN A 140 2.38 2.13 -3.71
N HIS A 141 2.09 2.52 -4.94
CA HIS A 141 1.52 3.82 -5.27
C HIS A 141 0.43 3.60 -6.30
N ASN A 142 -0.79 4.03 -6.00
CA ASN A 142 -1.94 3.73 -6.83
C ASN A 142 -1.99 4.61 -8.08
N LEU A 143 -2.39 4.03 -9.20
CA LEU A 143 -2.75 4.78 -10.40
C LEU A 143 -4.15 5.42 -10.27
N ASP A 144 -4.97 4.88 -9.40
CA ASP A 144 -6.31 5.31 -8.97
C ASP A 144 -7.40 5.20 -10.06
N THR A 145 -7.17 5.72 -11.27
CA THR A 145 -8.15 5.66 -12.37
C THR A 145 -7.45 5.73 -13.74
N SER A 146 -8.23 5.68 -14.84
CA SER A 146 -7.67 5.80 -16.18
C SER A 146 -7.14 7.22 -16.45
N PRO A 147 -6.16 7.37 -17.36
CA PRO A 147 -5.60 8.67 -17.70
C PRO A 147 -6.66 9.71 -18.13
N GLU A 148 -7.67 9.26 -18.89
CA GLU A 148 -8.74 10.12 -19.40
C GLU A 148 -9.65 10.64 -18.30
N TYR A 149 -9.80 9.86 -17.21
CA TYR A 149 -10.67 10.18 -16.09
C TYR A 149 -9.94 10.83 -14.91
N TYR A 150 -8.60 10.88 -14.97
CA TYR A 150 -7.76 11.27 -13.84
C TYR A 150 -8.14 12.66 -13.29
N GLY A 151 -8.22 13.67 -14.16
CA GLY A 151 -8.56 15.05 -13.78
C GLY A 151 -9.99 15.25 -13.26
N ALA A 152 -10.90 14.29 -13.50
CA ALA A 152 -12.25 14.32 -12.92
C ALA A 152 -12.30 13.76 -11.48
N ILE A 153 -11.31 12.97 -11.09
CA ILE A 153 -11.26 12.29 -9.79
C ILE A 153 -10.25 12.95 -8.85
N ILE A 154 -9.14 13.47 -9.38
CA ILE A 154 -8.05 14.05 -8.60
C ILE A 154 -7.55 15.29 -9.31
N THR A 155 -7.52 16.43 -8.62
CA THR A 155 -7.00 17.70 -9.17
C THR A 155 -5.68 18.12 -8.52
N THR A 156 -5.35 17.63 -7.35
CA THR A 156 -4.13 17.94 -6.59
C THR A 156 -2.91 17.14 -7.03
N LEU A 157 -3.12 16.03 -7.73
CA LEU A 157 -2.09 15.18 -8.34
C LEU A 157 -2.29 15.09 -9.86
N SER A 158 -1.29 14.56 -10.54
CA SER A 158 -1.37 14.20 -11.96
C SER A 158 -0.52 12.95 -12.23
N LEU A 159 -0.68 12.35 -13.40
CA LEU A 159 0.06 11.13 -13.77
C LEU A 159 1.59 11.27 -13.76
N ILE A 160 2.12 12.50 -13.81
CA ILE A 160 3.57 12.71 -13.68
C ILE A 160 4.11 12.45 -12.27
N HIS A 161 3.24 12.33 -11.27
CA HIS A 161 3.59 12.08 -9.88
C HIS A 161 3.60 10.57 -9.52
N ILE A 162 3.27 9.74 -10.49
CA ILE A 162 3.11 8.28 -10.29
C ILE A 162 4.21 7.52 -11.02
#